data_850c2c4e292c174393b8fdb779a7fe8d
#
_entry.id   850c2c4e292c174393b8fdb779a7fe8d
#
_cell.length_a   1.000
_cell.length_b   1.000
_cell.length_c   1.000
_cell.angle_alpha   90.00
_cell.angle_beta   90.00
_cell.angle_gamma   90.00
#
_symmetry.space_group_name_H-M   'P 1'
#
loop_
_entity.id
_entity.type
_entity.pdbx_description
1 polymer ?
#
loop_
_entity_poly.entity_id
_entity_poly.type
_entity_poly.pdbx_seq_one_letter_code
_entity_poly.pdbx_strand_id
1 'polypeptide(L)'
;MGPALSVSIAQSDGEKGVLFVAVRGQGTTLIALKSGHSHPINAASTQNTGNFRLAESIELGHGNPTLQRAVAQAVGLSAPPLQMDSQAKYAALACGQAALYLRFPWIQDPDYKENIWDHAAGAIVVEEVGGRVTDMDGKPLDFFCGVQLVNNRGIVASNGALHEHVLAALRRNDLYPATSISK
;
A
#
# COMPACT_ATOMS: atom_id res chain seq x y z
N MET A 1 9.60 14.52 10.19
CA MET A 1 9.18 13.43 11.11
C MET A 1 7.72 13.16 10.81
N GLY A 2 7.41 12.02 10.19
CA GLY A 2 6.02 11.60 9.98
C GLY A 2 5.33 11.33 11.31
N PRO A 3 3.99 11.35 11.36
CA PRO A 3 3.25 10.97 12.53
C PRO A 3 3.64 9.53 12.90
N ALA A 4 4.09 9.35 14.14
CA ALA A 4 4.40 8.03 14.65
C ALA A 4 3.13 7.19 14.53
N LEU A 5 3.18 6.12 13.74
CA LEU A 5 2.15 5.08 13.74
C LEU A 5 1.96 4.66 15.19
N SER A 6 0.84 5.04 15.77
CA SER A 6 0.38 4.40 16.99
C SER A 6 -0.21 3.05 16.56
N VAL A 7 0.70 2.09 16.36
CA VAL A 7 0.27 0.71 16.16
C VAL A 7 -0.26 0.27 17.51
N SER A 8 -1.57 0.25 17.65
CA SER A 8 -2.22 -0.44 18.77
C SER A 8 -2.07 -1.94 18.51
N ILE A 9 -0.85 -2.42 18.66
CA ILE A 9 -0.62 -3.85 18.80
C ILE A 9 -1.00 -4.17 20.23
N ALA A 10 -1.84 -5.16 20.43
CA ALA A 10 -2.34 -5.60 21.72
C ALA A 10 -1.25 -6.03 22.73
N GLN A 11 0.02 -5.81 22.42
CA GLN A 11 1.20 -6.13 23.22
C GLN A 11 2.25 -5.00 23.25
N SER A 12 2.04 -3.86 22.58
CA SER A 12 2.92 -2.72 22.79
C SER A 12 2.35 -1.89 23.93
N ASP A 13 3.05 -1.73 25.01
CA ASP A 13 2.71 -0.95 26.22
C ASP A 13 2.47 0.56 25.96
N GLY A 14 1.77 0.91 24.89
CA GLY A 14 1.53 2.29 24.44
C GLY A 14 2.78 2.98 23.90
N GLU A 15 3.82 2.23 23.55
CA GLU A 15 5.06 2.77 22.99
C GLU A 15 4.84 3.38 21.60
N LYS A 16 5.40 4.56 21.40
CA LYS A 16 5.41 5.25 20.11
C LYS A 16 6.68 4.93 19.34
N GLY A 17 6.52 4.59 18.06
CA GLY A 17 7.61 4.30 17.14
C GLY A 17 7.93 2.82 17.04
N VAL A 18 7.87 2.33 15.80
CA VAL A 18 8.16 0.94 15.46
C VAL A 18 9.04 0.88 14.22
N LEU A 19 9.84 -0.17 14.12
CA LEU A 19 10.62 -0.53 12.95
C LEU A 19 10.06 -1.82 12.35
N PHE A 20 9.82 -1.84 11.05
CA PHE A 20 9.51 -3.06 10.31
C PHE A 20 10.77 -3.55 9.61
N VAL A 21 11.09 -4.81 9.81
CA VAL A 21 12.21 -5.48 9.16
C VAL A 21 11.68 -6.68 8.39
N ALA A 22 11.91 -6.70 7.09
CA ALA A 22 11.52 -7.80 6.22
C ALA A 22 12.71 -8.33 5.44
N VAL A 23 12.79 -9.65 5.31
CA VAL A 23 13.79 -10.34 4.51
C VAL A 23 13.05 -11.32 3.59
N ARG A 24 13.40 -11.32 2.31
CA ARG A 24 12.74 -12.18 1.31
C ARG A 24 12.75 -13.65 1.74
N GLY A 25 11.54 -14.24 1.88
CA GLY A 25 11.35 -15.63 2.32
C GLY A 25 11.50 -15.88 3.81
N GLN A 26 11.65 -14.84 4.65
CA GLN A 26 11.80 -14.98 6.09
C GLN A 26 10.71 -14.24 6.90
N GLY A 27 9.77 -13.62 6.21
CA GLY A 27 8.68 -12.88 6.84
C GLY A 27 9.06 -11.47 7.26
N THR A 28 8.15 -10.83 7.98
CA THR A 28 8.31 -9.48 8.53
C THR A 28 8.27 -9.51 10.04
N THR A 29 9.21 -8.80 10.66
CA THR A 29 9.28 -8.58 12.11
C THR A 29 9.02 -7.12 12.43
N LEU A 30 8.21 -6.86 13.45
CA LEU A 30 8.00 -5.55 14.03
C LEU A 30 8.84 -5.42 15.29
N ILE A 31 9.55 -4.31 15.44
CA ILE A 31 10.40 -4.00 16.60
C ILE A 31 9.92 -2.69 17.22
N ALA A 32 9.56 -2.70 18.49
CA ALA A 32 9.27 -1.51 19.27
C ALA A 32 10.57 -0.73 19.54
N LEU A 33 10.65 0.53 19.10
CA LEU A 33 11.92 1.28 19.13
C LEU A 33 12.40 1.61 20.55
N LYS A 34 11.50 1.73 21.51
CA LYS A 34 11.85 2.09 22.88
C LYS A 34 12.27 0.90 23.71
N SER A 35 11.53 -0.20 23.63
CA SER A 35 11.80 -1.41 24.44
C SER A 35 12.72 -2.41 23.74
N GLY A 36 12.84 -2.34 22.41
CA GLY A 36 13.53 -3.35 21.60
C GLY A 36 12.74 -4.66 21.45
N HIS A 37 11.52 -4.76 22.01
CA HIS A 37 10.70 -5.96 21.85
C HIS A 37 10.37 -6.17 20.37
N SER A 38 10.50 -7.40 19.92
CA SER A 38 10.26 -7.80 18.53
C SER A 38 9.23 -8.91 18.44
N HIS A 39 8.35 -8.83 17.42
CA HIS A 39 7.45 -9.94 17.12
C HIS A 39 7.34 -10.14 15.60
N PRO A 40 7.21 -11.39 15.14
CA PRO A 40 6.88 -11.66 13.75
C PRO A 40 5.45 -11.20 13.47
N ILE A 41 5.23 -10.60 12.28
CA ILE A 41 3.90 -10.30 11.76
C ILE A 41 3.52 -11.40 10.78
N ASN A 42 2.33 -11.96 10.95
CA ASN A 42 1.82 -13.03 10.09
C ASN A 42 0.55 -12.57 9.35
N ALA A 43 0.33 -13.10 8.14
CA ALA A 43 -0.85 -12.83 7.32
C ALA A 43 -2.18 -13.12 8.04
N ALA A 44 -2.21 -14.07 8.96
CA ALA A 44 -3.39 -14.37 9.78
C ALA A 44 -3.85 -13.18 10.63
N SER A 45 -2.94 -12.30 11.05
CA SER A 45 -3.27 -11.08 11.79
C SER A 45 -3.87 -9.99 10.90
N THR A 46 -3.67 -10.08 9.58
CA THR A 46 -4.15 -9.11 8.59
C THR A 46 -5.53 -9.46 8.03
N GLN A 47 -6.06 -10.64 8.34
CA GLN A 47 -7.37 -11.11 7.85
C GLN A 47 -8.56 -10.60 8.68
N ASN A 48 -8.35 -9.68 9.61
CA ASN A 48 -9.43 -9.14 10.42
C ASN A 48 -10.35 -8.24 9.55
N THR A 49 -11.39 -8.86 9.00
CA THR A 49 -12.29 -8.33 7.97
C THR A 49 -13.11 -7.12 8.41
N GLY A 50 -13.11 -6.78 9.71
CA GLY A 50 -13.95 -5.72 10.28
C GLY A 50 -13.51 -4.29 9.98
N ASN A 51 -12.28 -4.07 9.46
CA ASN A 51 -11.72 -2.73 9.24
C ASN A 51 -11.09 -2.56 7.86
N PHE A 52 -11.70 -3.10 6.82
CA PHE A 52 -11.24 -2.89 5.47
C PHE A 52 -11.37 -1.41 5.09
N ARG A 53 -10.25 -0.69 5.12
CA ARG A 53 -10.16 0.71 4.72
C ARG A 53 -9.00 0.94 3.78
N LEU A 54 -9.12 1.98 2.97
CA LEU A 54 -8.04 2.49 2.14
C LEU A 54 -7.03 3.25 3.01
N ALA A 55 -5.73 3.03 2.82
CA ALA A 55 -4.70 3.93 3.28
C ALA A 55 -4.52 5.05 2.24
N GLU A 56 -4.70 6.30 2.64
CA GLU A 56 -4.71 7.48 1.76
C GLU A 56 -3.69 8.50 2.24
N SER A 57 -3.05 9.22 1.31
CA SER A 57 -2.17 10.33 1.67
C SER A 57 -2.96 11.53 2.18
N ILE A 58 -2.40 12.22 3.17
CA ILE A 58 -2.92 13.50 3.66
C ILE A 58 -2.65 14.58 2.60
N GLU A 59 -1.46 14.55 1.99
CA GLU A 59 -1.09 15.47 0.92
C GLU A 59 -1.84 15.16 -0.38
N LEU A 60 -2.54 16.16 -0.88
CA LEU A 60 -3.35 16.05 -2.11
C LEU A 60 -2.51 15.85 -3.40
N GLY A 61 -1.21 16.13 -3.34
CA GLY A 61 -0.28 16.00 -4.47
C GLY A 61 0.12 14.56 -4.84
N HIS A 62 -0.30 13.57 -4.05
CA HIS A 62 0.17 12.19 -4.20
C HIS A 62 -0.81 11.29 -4.97
N GLY A 63 -0.92 11.48 -6.29
CA GLY A 63 -1.74 10.66 -7.18
C GLY A 63 -3.19 11.14 -7.31
N ASN A 64 -4.05 10.29 -7.87
CA ASN A 64 -5.46 10.62 -8.16
C ASN A 64 -6.41 10.11 -7.05
N PRO A 65 -6.73 10.89 -6.01
CA PRO A 65 -7.53 10.44 -4.88
C PRO A 65 -8.98 10.09 -5.29
N THR A 66 -9.53 10.76 -6.29
CA THR A 66 -10.89 10.47 -6.78
C THR A 66 -10.96 9.05 -7.33
N LEU A 67 -10.00 8.67 -8.17
CA LEU A 67 -9.93 7.33 -8.73
C LEU A 67 -9.64 6.30 -7.65
N GLN A 68 -8.72 6.59 -6.74
CA GLN A 68 -8.37 5.69 -5.62
C GLN A 68 -9.60 5.33 -4.79
N ARG A 69 -10.43 6.33 -4.44
CA ARG A 69 -11.66 6.14 -3.69
C ARG A 69 -12.72 5.38 -4.50
N ALA A 70 -12.85 5.69 -5.80
CA ALA A 70 -13.78 4.97 -6.67
C ALA A 70 -13.43 3.48 -6.77
N VAL A 71 -12.15 3.15 -6.93
CA VAL A 71 -11.69 1.75 -6.92
C VAL A 71 -11.93 1.10 -5.57
N ALA A 72 -11.62 1.77 -4.46
CA ALA A 72 -11.86 1.26 -3.12
C ALA A 72 -13.34 0.94 -2.89
N GLN A 73 -14.24 1.82 -3.29
CA GLN A 73 -15.69 1.60 -3.22
C GLN A 73 -16.15 0.43 -4.11
N ALA A 74 -15.60 0.32 -5.32
CA ALA A 74 -15.94 -0.76 -6.25
C ALA A 74 -15.56 -2.15 -5.71
N VAL A 75 -14.58 -2.25 -4.81
CA VAL A 75 -14.19 -3.49 -4.13
C VAL A 75 -14.80 -3.64 -2.72
N GLY A 76 -15.78 -2.80 -2.37
CA GLY A 76 -16.56 -2.91 -1.15
C GLY A 76 -15.98 -2.23 0.09
N LEU A 77 -14.95 -1.37 -0.07
CA LEU A 77 -14.42 -0.58 1.04
C LEU A 77 -15.30 0.64 1.29
N SER A 78 -16.06 0.63 2.38
CA SER A 78 -16.97 1.73 2.76
C SER A 78 -16.52 2.51 4.01
N ALA A 79 -15.55 1.97 4.76
CA ALA A 79 -15.03 2.64 5.95
C ALA A 79 -14.20 3.89 5.57
N PRO A 80 -14.21 4.94 6.40
CA PRO A 80 -13.39 6.14 6.15
C PRO A 80 -11.91 5.78 5.94
N PRO A 81 -11.23 6.40 4.98
CA PRO A 81 -9.82 6.14 4.73
C PRO A 81 -8.95 6.39 5.97
N LEU A 82 -7.91 5.60 6.11
CA LEU A 82 -6.85 5.85 7.07
C LEU A 82 -5.84 6.82 6.43
N GLN A 83 -5.85 8.07 6.90
CA GLN A 83 -5.00 9.11 6.35
C GLN A 83 -3.62 9.11 6.99
N MET A 84 -2.58 8.97 6.19
CA MET A 84 -1.18 9.03 6.59
C MET A 84 -0.27 9.25 5.40
N ASP A 85 0.92 9.79 5.63
CA ASP A 85 1.93 9.98 4.60
C ASP A 85 3.06 8.96 4.69
N SER A 86 3.96 9.01 3.71
CA SER A 86 5.15 8.16 3.61
C SER A 86 4.88 6.66 3.43
N GLN A 87 5.92 5.86 3.57
CA GLN A 87 5.85 4.40 3.57
C GLN A 87 5.09 3.81 4.77
N ALA A 88 4.67 4.63 5.74
CA ALA A 88 3.79 4.21 6.83
C ALA A 88 2.48 3.56 6.33
N LYS A 89 2.01 3.90 5.12
CA LYS A 89 0.86 3.25 4.49
C LYS A 89 1.08 1.75 4.25
N TYR A 90 2.27 1.34 3.85
CA TYR A 90 2.62 -0.08 3.73
C TYR A 90 2.65 -0.78 5.10
N ALA A 91 3.18 -0.10 6.11
CA ALA A 91 3.18 -0.60 7.49
C ALA A 91 1.74 -0.79 8.01
N ALA A 92 0.83 0.13 7.71
CA ALA A 92 -0.59 0.00 8.07
C ALA A 92 -1.25 -1.21 7.40
N LEU A 93 -0.89 -1.52 6.14
CA LEU A 93 -1.32 -2.76 5.48
C LEU A 93 -0.75 -3.99 6.17
N ALA A 94 0.56 -4.00 6.44
CA ALA A 94 1.22 -5.12 7.09
C ALA A 94 0.66 -5.45 8.48
N CYS A 95 0.18 -4.43 9.21
CA CYS A 95 -0.48 -4.58 10.52
C CYS A 95 -1.99 -4.82 10.43
N GLY A 96 -2.58 -4.88 9.24
CA GLY A 96 -4.03 -5.05 9.08
C GLY A 96 -4.88 -3.83 9.48
N GLN A 97 -4.28 -2.65 9.63
CA GLN A 97 -4.99 -1.39 9.90
C GLN A 97 -5.66 -0.82 8.64
N ALA A 98 -5.11 -1.15 7.48
CA ALA A 98 -5.68 -0.91 6.17
C ALA A 98 -5.63 -2.19 5.34
N ALA A 99 -6.49 -2.31 4.33
CA ALA A 99 -6.53 -3.45 3.43
C ALA A 99 -6.02 -3.10 2.03
N LEU A 100 -5.91 -1.82 1.71
CA LEU A 100 -5.59 -1.33 0.38
C LEU A 100 -4.81 -0.02 0.45
N TYR A 101 -3.77 0.08 -0.35
CA TYR A 101 -3.06 1.32 -0.66
C TYR A 101 -2.88 1.40 -2.17
N LEU A 102 -3.28 2.55 -2.73
CA LEU A 102 -3.28 2.80 -4.16
C LEU A 102 -2.48 4.07 -4.45
N ARG A 103 -1.71 4.05 -5.53
CA ARG A 103 -1.02 5.21 -6.06
C ARG A 103 -1.17 5.22 -7.57
N PHE A 104 -2.01 6.12 -8.07
CA PHE A 104 -2.31 6.19 -9.50
C PHE A 104 -1.79 7.50 -10.07
N PRO A 105 -1.20 7.48 -11.27
CA PRO A 105 -0.82 8.70 -11.96
C PRO A 105 -2.00 9.66 -12.09
N TRP A 106 -1.71 10.95 -12.15
CA TRP A 106 -2.73 11.93 -12.49
C TRP A 106 -3.17 11.77 -13.95
N ILE A 107 -4.43 12.11 -14.24
CA ILE A 107 -4.92 12.12 -15.63
C ILE A 107 -4.11 13.10 -16.50
N GLN A 108 -3.66 14.20 -15.90
CA GLN A 108 -2.85 15.24 -16.57
C GLN A 108 -1.38 14.84 -16.74
N ASP A 109 -0.91 13.85 -16.00
CA ASP A 109 0.44 13.29 -16.08
C ASP A 109 0.40 11.76 -16.00
N PRO A 110 -0.12 11.11 -17.06
CA PRO A 110 -0.30 9.65 -17.08
C PRO A 110 1.02 8.89 -17.16
N ASP A 111 2.10 9.56 -17.58
CA ASP A 111 3.44 8.99 -17.75
C ASP A 111 4.30 9.15 -16.51
N TYR A 112 3.77 9.76 -15.43
CA TYR A 112 4.48 9.90 -14.17
C TYR A 112 4.99 8.55 -13.67
N LYS A 113 6.26 8.53 -13.25
CA LYS A 113 6.94 7.35 -12.73
C LYS A 113 7.26 7.52 -11.26
N GLU A 114 6.85 6.56 -10.46
CA GLU A 114 7.17 6.52 -9.05
C GLU A 114 8.66 6.25 -8.81
N ASN A 115 9.19 6.82 -7.75
CA ASN A 115 10.57 6.57 -7.36
C ASN A 115 10.70 5.26 -6.57
N ILE A 116 11.76 4.51 -6.84
CA ILE A 116 12.00 3.20 -6.21
C ILE A 116 12.05 3.31 -4.67
N TRP A 117 12.72 4.34 -4.14
CA TRP A 117 12.87 4.51 -2.68
C TRP A 117 11.55 4.82 -1.94
N ASP A 118 10.52 5.25 -2.64
CA ASP A 118 9.20 5.48 -2.04
C ASP A 118 8.40 4.18 -1.86
N HIS A 119 8.85 3.07 -2.46
CA HIS A 119 8.07 1.83 -2.52
C HIS A 119 8.83 0.57 -2.11
N ALA A 120 10.13 0.46 -2.41
CA ALA A 120 10.86 -0.80 -2.31
C ALA A 120 10.82 -1.43 -0.90
N ALA A 121 11.09 -0.63 0.15
CA ALA A 121 11.07 -1.15 1.52
C ALA A 121 9.65 -1.50 1.99
N GLY A 122 8.65 -0.71 1.61
CA GLY A 122 7.25 -0.98 1.95
C GLY A 122 6.70 -2.21 1.22
N ALA A 123 7.07 -2.38 -0.05
CA ALA A 123 6.62 -3.51 -0.86
C ALA A 123 7.04 -4.85 -0.23
N ILE A 124 8.33 -5.02 0.10
CA ILE A 124 8.80 -6.27 0.72
C ILE A 124 8.13 -6.52 2.07
N VAL A 125 7.89 -5.48 2.88
CA VAL A 125 7.19 -5.61 4.16
C VAL A 125 5.79 -6.18 3.99
N VAL A 126 5.04 -5.68 3.00
CA VAL A 126 3.68 -6.16 2.71
C VAL A 126 3.70 -7.58 2.11
N GLU A 127 4.61 -7.86 1.19
CA GLU A 127 4.70 -9.18 0.56
C GLU A 127 5.08 -10.27 1.57
N GLU A 128 6.00 -9.98 2.47
CA GLU A 128 6.48 -10.94 3.47
C GLU A 128 5.47 -11.22 4.60
N VAL A 129 4.41 -10.43 4.74
CA VAL A 129 3.26 -10.75 5.61
C VAL A 129 2.12 -11.45 4.86
N GLY A 130 2.31 -11.79 3.57
CA GLY A 130 1.30 -12.45 2.74
C GLY A 130 0.37 -11.51 2.00
N GLY A 131 0.64 -10.21 2.00
CA GLY A 131 0.00 -9.24 1.13
C GLY A 131 0.56 -9.32 -0.30
N ARG A 132 0.09 -8.43 -1.17
CA ARG A 132 0.54 -8.39 -2.56
C ARG A 132 0.75 -6.96 -3.04
N VAL A 133 1.83 -6.74 -3.78
CA VAL A 133 2.18 -5.44 -4.38
C VAL A 133 2.48 -5.61 -5.86
N THR A 134 1.75 -4.84 -6.69
CA THR A 134 1.94 -4.79 -8.15
C THR A 134 1.74 -3.37 -8.65
N ASP A 135 1.92 -3.18 -9.95
CA ASP A 135 1.40 -2.01 -10.64
C ASP A 135 -0.10 -2.16 -10.99
N MET A 136 -0.67 -1.15 -11.64
CA MET A 136 -2.09 -1.12 -12.05
C MET A 136 -2.43 -2.21 -13.09
N ASP A 137 -1.45 -2.74 -13.81
CA ASP A 137 -1.62 -3.79 -14.81
C ASP A 137 -1.44 -5.19 -14.21
N GLY A 138 -1.10 -5.28 -12.91
CA GLY A 138 -0.85 -6.51 -12.19
C GLY A 138 0.57 -7.07 -12.34
N LYS A 139 1.50 -6.28 -12.91
CA LYS A 139 2.91 -6.65 -13.05
C LYS A 139 3.66 -6.45 -11.73
N PRO A 140 4.61 -7.32 -11.38
CA PRO A 140 5.52 -7.05 -10.28
C PRO A 140 6.24 -5.70 -10.45
N LEU A 141 6.58 -5.04 -9.34
CA LEU A 141 7.36 -3.82 -9.40
C LEU A 141 8.80 -4.13 -9.80
N ASP A 142 9.30 -3.41 -10.81
CA ASP A 142 10.66 -3.58 -11.32
C ASP A 142 11.61 -2.58 -10.65
N PHE A 143 12.32 -3.04 -9.63
CA PHE A 143 13.27 -2.25 -8.87
C PHE A 143 14.69 -2.25 -9.47
N PHE A 144 14.88 -2.81 -10.67
CA PHE A 144 16.21 -2.95 -11.29
C PHE A 144 16.51 -1.90 -12.36
N CYS A 145 15.58 -1.01 -12.67
CA CYS A 145 15.68 -0.03 -13.76
C CYS A 145 16.09 1.38 -13.30
N GLY A 146 17.16 1.49 -12.51
CA GLY A 146 17.71 2.78 -12.09
C GLY A 146 17.02 3.36 -10.84
N VAL A 147 16.47 4.56 -10.92
CA VAL A 147 15.91 5.28 -9.74
C VAL A 147 14.37 5.34 -9.74
N GLN A 148 13.75 5.04 -10.87
CA GLN A 148 12.29 5.09 -11.05
C GLN A 148 11.74 3.76 -11.54
N LEU A 149 10.48 3.51 -11.26
CA LEU A 149 9.73 2.35 -11.73
C LEU A 149 9.27 2.55 -13.18
N VAL A 150 10.25 2.67 -14.09
CA VAL A 150 10.02 3.05 -15.50
C VAL A 150 9.15 2.04 -16.26
N ASN A 151 9.20 0.76 -15.89
CA ASN A 151 8.44 -0.33 -16.49
C ASN A 151 7.07 -0.54 -15.86
N ASN A 152 6.73 0.22 -14.81
CA ASN A 152 5.48 0.10 -14.08
C ASN A 152 4.61 1.35 -14.23
N ARG A 153 3.34 1.19 -13.98
CA ARG A 153 2.34 2.25 -13.99
C ARG A 153 1.54 2.24 -12.69
N GLY A 154 1.76 3.23 -11.83
CA GLY A 154 1.12 3.32 -10.52
C GLY A 154 1.44 2.15 -9.59
N ILE A 155 0.80 2.12 -8.42
CA ILE A 155 0.99 1.10 -7.39
C ILE A 155 -0.36 0.58 -6.91
N VAL A 156 -0.45 -0.72 -6.75
CA VAL A 156 -1.54 -1.44 -6.07
C VAL A 156 -0.92 -2.31 -4.98
N ALA A 157 -1.11 -1.93 -3.72
CA ALA A 157 -0.71 -2.75 -2.58
C ALA A 157 -1.95 -3.15 -1.76
N SER A 158 -2.06 -4.40 -1.38
CA SER A 158 -3.23 -4.94 -0.69
C SER A 158 -2.87 -6.04 0.31
N ASN A 159 -3.84 -6.40 1.14
CA ASN A 159 -3.77 -7.55 2.04
C ASN A 159 -3.79 -8.92 1.32
N GLY A 160 -3.67 -8.95 0.01
CA GLY A 160 -3.73 -10.16 -0.82
C GLY A 160 -5.15 -10.54 -1.23
N ALA A 161 -6.08 -10.62 -0.32
CA ALA A 161 -7.46 -11.04 -0.59
C ALA A 161 -8.21 -10.13 -1.58
N LEU A 162 -7.97 -8.82 -1.53
CA LEU A 162 -8.62 -7.84 -2.41
C LEU A 162 -7.90 -7.62 -3.74
N HIS A 163 -6.69 -8.13 -3.90
CA HIS A 163 -5.80 -7.72 -5.00
C HIS A 163 -6.42 -7.93 -6.39
N GLU A 164 -6.89 -9.13 -6.67
CA GLU A 164 -7.50 -9.44 -7.98
C GLU A 164 -8.81 -8.67 -8.21
N HIS A 165 -9.58 -8.39 -7.16
CA HIS A 165 -10.78 -7.56 -7.28
C HIS A 165 -10.44 -6.12 -7.66
N VAL A 166 -9.35 -5.57 -7.09
CA VAL A 166 -8.83 -4.24 -7.44
C VAL A 166 -8.37 -4.20 -8.90
N LEU A 167 -7.58 -5.18 -9.34
CA LEU A 167 -7.13 -5.27 -10.72
C LEU A 167 -8.30 -5.42 -11.69
N ALA A 168 -9.31 -6.20 -11.33
CA ALA A 168 -10.53 -6.34 -12.13
C ALA A 168 -11.32 -5.02 -12.21
N ALA A 169 -11.42 -4.27 -11.12
CA ALA A 169 -12.06 -2.96 -11.10
C ALA A 169 -11.32 -1.95 -12.00
N LEU A 170 -9.97 -1.97 -11.98
CA LEU A 170 -9.14 -1.09 -12.83
C LEU A 170 -9.26 -1.40 -14.33
N ARG A 171 -9.52 -2.64 -14.70
CA ARG A 171 -9.73 -3.05 -16.12
C ARG A 171 -11.09 -2.60 -16.67
N ARG A 172 -11.99 -2.17 -15.82
CA ARG A 172 -13.29 -1.62 -16.24
C ARG A 172 -13.08 -0.18 -16.71
N ASN A 173 -13.30 0.06 -18.01
CA ASN A 173 -13.05 1.36 -18.67
C ASN A 173 -13.86 2.52 -18.08
N ASP A 174 -14.86 2.27 -17.25
CA ASP A 174 -15.67 3.27 -16.59
C ASP A 174 -14.95 3.98 -15.42
N LEU A 175 -13.94 3.33 -14.82
CA LEU A 175 -13.18 3.91 -13.71
C LEU A 175 -11.89 4.62 -14.16
N TYR A 176 -11.26 4.15 -15.22
CA TYR A 176 -10.07 4.76 -15.80
C TYR A 176 -10.24 4.82 -17.32
N PRO A 177 -10.77 5.94 -17.86
CA PRO A 177 -10.91 6.06 -19.31
C PRO A 177 -9.53 5.87 -19.94
N ALA A 178 -9.45 4.91 -20.87
CA ALA A 178 -8.26 4.73 -21.66
C ALA A 178 -7.93 6.07 -22.31
N THR A 179 -6.75 6.61 -22.01
CA THR A 179 -6.25 7.78 -22.74
C THR A 179 -6.26 7.37 -24.21
N SER A 180 -7.14 7.99 -24.99
CA SER A 180 -7.10 7.92 -26.44
C SER A 180 -5.72 8.45 -26.83
N ILE A 181 -4.81 7.54 -27.13
CA ILE A 181 -3.53 7.87 -27.77
C ILE A 181 -3.94 8.36 -29.16
N SER A 182 -4.15 9.68 -29.30
CA SER A 182 -4.17 10.31 -30.61
C SER A 182 -2.76 10.21 -31.15
N LYS A 183 -2.63 9.38 -32.20
CA LYS A 183 -1.43 9.26 -33.03
C LYS A 183 -1.06 10.59 -33.65
#